data_e3bedbb0872f81bd11ac352899be9246
#
_entry.id   e3bedbb0872f81bd11ac352899be9246
#
_cell.length_a   1.000
_cell.length_b   1.000
_cell.length_c   1.000
_cell.angle_alpha   90.00
_cell.angle_beta   90.00
_cell.angle_gamma   90.00
#
_symmetry.space_group_name_H-M   'P 1'
#
loop_
_entity.id
_entity.type
_entity.pdbx_description
1 polymer ?
#
loop_
_entity_poly.entity_id
_entity_poly.type
_entity_poly.pdbx_seq_one_letter_code
_entity_poly.pdbx_strand_id
1 'polypeptide(L)'
;MYDINQVRADFPILSRTVYDKPLVYLDNAATTQKPLCVLDAMRDEYLNVNANVHRGVHYLSQQATDLHEAARETVRKFINAPKVEEVIFTRGTTESLNLVVSSFSDAFMSEGDEVIISTMEHHSNIVPWQLQAAKRGIAIRVIPINDKGEINLDEFAGLFTERTKIVSIAQVSNVLGTVNPVKEMIKIAHEHGVPVMVDGAQSTPHFAVDVQDMDCEFFAFSGHKIYGPTGIGVLYGKEEWLDKLPPYQGGGEMIESVSFEKTTFEKLPFKFEAGTPDYVATHGLAKAIDYVSALGMDNIAKHEQELTRYCMDQMRTIDGVRLFGEQEGKDAVVSFLVGDIHHMDMGTLLDRLGIAVRTGHHCAQPLMDRYGILGTVRASFALYNTKEEVDALIAGVKRVSQMF
;
A
#
# COMPACT_ATOMS: atom_id res chain seq x y z
N MET A 1 0.22 8.40 23.53
CA MET A 1 1.28 7.40 23.25
C MET A 1 0.84 6.08 23.86
N TYR A 2 0.85 4.97 23.12
CA TYR A 2 0.45 3.65 23.63
C TYR A 2 1.62 2.95 24.35
N ASP A 3 1.29 1.92 25.16
CA ASP A 3 2.31 1.07 25.79
C ASP A 3 2.83 0.06 24.76
N ILE A 4 4.09 0.21 24.35
CA ILE A 4 4.72 -0.63 23.33
C ILE A 4 4.81 -2.11 23.78
N ASN A 5 4.98 -2.39 25.06
CA ASN A 5 5.07 -3.75 25.57
C ASN A 5 3.71 -4.46 25.50
N GLN A 6 2.63 -3.74 25.81
CA GLN A 6 1.29 -4.27 25.67
C GLN A 6 0.96 -4.54 24.20
N VAL A 7 1.28 -3.59 23.31
CA VAL A 7 1.11 -3.76 21.85
C VAL A 7 1.85 -4.97 21.33
N ARG A 8 3.14 -5.15 21.69
CA ARG A 8 3.96 -6.30 21.25
C ARG A 8 3.39 -7.63 21.70
N ALA A 9 2.74 -7.70 22.87
CA ALA A 9 2.11 -8.92 23.37
C ALA A 9 0.95 -9.41 22.47
N ASP A 10 0.31 -8.51 21.72
CA ASP A 10 -0.72 -8.85 20.75
C ASP A 10 -0.18 -9.51 19.46
N PHE A 11 1.16 -9.51 19.28
CA PHE A 11 1.85 -10.07 18.11
C PHE A 11 2.79 -11.22 18.51
N PRO A 12 2.29 -12.46 18.74
CA PRO A 12 3.11 -13.56 19.28
C PRO A 12 4.34 -13.92 18.46
N ILE A 13 4.30 -13.69 17.15
CA ILE A 13 5.43 -13.96 16.26
C ILE A 13 6.68 -13.14 16.62
N LEU A 14 6.53 -11.97 17.23
CA LEU A 14 7.66 -11.12 17.62
C LEU A 14 8.48 -11.69 18.79
N SER A 15 7.95 -12.69 19.50
CA SER A 15 8.67 -13.41 20.56
C SER A 15 9.49 -14.59 20.06
N ARG A 16 9.48 -14.87 18.74
CA ARG A 16 10.25 -16.00 18.17
C ARG A 16 11.74 -15.74 18.20
N THR A 17 12.48 -16.84 18.23
CA THR A 17 13.92 -16.87 17.97
C THR A 17 14.19 -17.36 16.55
N VAL A 18 15.19 -16.79 15.89
CA VAL A 18 15.71 -17.16 14.57
C VAL A 18 17.22 -17.32 14.68
N TYR A 19 17.75 -18.49 14.33
CA TYR A 19 19.19 -18.84 14.52
C TYR A 19 19.68 -18.60 15.98
N ASP A 20 18.84 -18.99 16.95
CA ASP A 20 19.09 -18.79 18.39
C ASP A 20 19.24 -17.30 18.79
N LYS A 21 18.72 -16.38 18.01
CA LYS A 21 18.66 -14.94 18.26
C LYS A 21 17.21 -14.47 18.38
N PRO A 22 16.91 -13.46 19.21
CA PRO A 22 15.61 -12.80 19.14
C PRO A 22 15.32 -12.29 17.72
N LEU A 23 14.09 -12.48 17.25
CA LEU A 23 13.66 -11.91 15.96
C LEU A 23 13.58 -10.39 16.06
N VAL A 24 14.28 -9.71 15.17
CA VAL A 24 14.14 -8.27 14.88
C VAL A 24 13.52 -8.14 13.50
N TYR A 25 12.20 -7.87 13.44
CA TYR A 25 11.45 -7.83 12.18
C TYR A 25 11.34 -6.41 11.66
N LEU A 26 12.06 -6.10 10.59
CA LEU A 26 12.16 -4.78 9.95
C LEU A 26 11.82 -4.81 8.45
N ASP A 27 10.96 -5.75 8.01
CA ASP A 27 10.46 -5.83 6.62
C ASP A 27 8.96 -5.49 6.53
N ASN A 28 8.51 -4.53 7.32
CA ASN A 28 7.08 -4.15 7.43
C ASN A 28 6.50 -3.53 6.15
N ALA A 29 7.29 -2.80 5.38
CA ALA A 29 6.87 -2.24 4.09
C ALA A 29 6.60 -3.33 3.03
N ALA A 30 7.04 -4.57 3.24
CA ALA A 30 6.64 -5.73 2.44
C ALA A 30 5.32 -6.33 2.96
N THR A 31 5.24 -6.63 4.25
CA THR A 31 4.03 -7.08 4.97
C THR A 31 4.20 -6.88 6.47
N THR A 32 3.18 -6.44 7.17
CA THR A 32 3.20 -6.33 8.63
C THR A 32 2.85 -7.66 9.29
N GLN A 33 3.18 -7.84 10.57
CA GLN A 33 2.70 -8.95 11.38
C GLN A 33 1.22 -8.75 11.76
N LYS A 34 0.54 -9.81 12.19
CA LYS A 34 -0.90 -9.81 12.46
C LYS A 34 -1.16 -9.92 13.97
N PRO A 35 -1.99 -9.03 14.54
CA PRO A 35 -2.37 -9.16 15.95
C PRO A 35 -3.34 -10.33 16.16
N LEU A 36 -3.36 -10.88 17.36
CA LEU A 36 -4.23 -12.01 17.73
C LEU A 36 -5.69 -11.74 17.41
N CYS A 37 -6.19 -10.53 17.65
CA CYS A 37 -7.60 -10.19 17.39
C CYS A 37 -8.03 -10.39 15.92
N VAL A 38 -7.12 -10.17 14.97
CA VAL A 38 -7.35 -10.44 13.53
C VAL A 38 -7.40 -11.94 13.26
N LEU A 39 -6.43 -12.69 13.81
CA LEU A 39 -6.34 -14.14 13.61
C LEU A 39 -7.55 -14.85 14.25
N ASP A 40 -7.94 -14.43 15.44
CA ASP A 40 -9.08 -14.97 16.17
C ASP A 40 -10.39 -14.68 15.45
N ALA A 41 -10.61 -13.46 14.96
CA ALA A 41 -11.81 -13.11 14.21
C ALA A 41 -11.97 -13.96 12.96
N MET A 42 -10.90 -14.14 12.18
CA MET A 42 -10.93 -14.99 10.98
C MET A 42 -11.20 -16.47 11.33
N ARG A 43 -10.54 -16.98 12.36
CA ARG A 43 -10.76 -18.35 12.85
C ARG A 43 -12.19 -18.54 13.30
N ASP A 44 -12.72 -17.61 14.08
CA ASP A 44 -14.05 -17.72 14.67
C ASP A 44 -15.14 -17.62 13.60
N GLU A 45 -14.94 -16.83 12.57
CA GLU A 45 -15.87 -16.77 11.43
C GLU A 45 -15.94 -18.11 10.69
N TYR A 46 -14.79 -18.73 10.36
CA TYR A 46 -14.78 -20.05 9.73
C TYR A 46 -15.41 -21.13 10.61
N LEU A 47 -15.25 -21.08 11.92
CA LEU A 47 -15.78 -22.08 12.82
C LEU A 47 -17.29 -21.92 13.09
N ASN A 48 -17.81 -20.69 13.05
CA ASN A 48 -19.14 -20.42 13.60
C ASN A 48 -20.12 -19.79 12.60
N VAL A 49 -19.65 -19.12 11.53
CA VAL A 49 -20.49 -18.28 10.65
C VAL A 49 -20.27 -18.58 9.15
N ASN A 50 -19.37 -19.51 8.81
CA ASN A 50 -18.97 -19.77 7.44
C ASN A 50 -20.15 -20.10 6.50
N ALA A 51 -20.48 -19.18 5.60
CA ALA A 51 -21.50 -19.34 4.56
C ALA A 51 -21.25 -18.34 3.43
N ASN A 52 -21.76 -18.63 2.21
CA ASN A 52 -21.71 -17.67 1.13
C ASN A 52 -22.54 -16.42 1.47
N VAL A 53 -22.07 -15.25 1.06
CA VAL A 53 -22.69 -13.96 1.35
C VAL A 53 -23.72 -13.56 0.28
N HIS A 54 -24.59 -12.59 0.59
CA HIS A 54 -25.59 -11.91 -0.23
C HIS A 54 -26.76 -12.79 -0.74
N ARG A 55 -26.53 -13.99 -1.26
CA ARG A 55 -27.55 -14.78 -1.97
C ARG A 55 -28.21 -15.87 -1.14
N GLY A 56 -27.68 -16.19 0.02
CA GLY A 56 -28.27 -17.20 0.89
C GLY A 56 -29.44 -16.67 1.71
N VAL A 57 -30.53 -17.43 1.77
CA VAL A 57 -31.72 -17.06 2.56
C VAL A 57 -31.71 -17.66 3.97
N HIS A 58 -30.66 -18.36 4.34
CA HIS A 58 -30.53 -19.01 5.64
C HIS A 58 -29.69 -18.17 6.63
N TYR A 59 -29.86 -18.45 7.93
CA TYR A 59 -29.30 -17.68 9.02
C TYR A 59 -27.80 -17.44 8.92
N LEU A 60 -26.99 -18.46 8.63
CA LEU A 60 -25.52 -18.29 8.52
C LEU A 60 -25.12 -17.38 7.36
N SER A 61 -25.82 -17.45 6.22
CA SER A 61 -25.54 -16.55 5.09
C SER A 61 -25.86 -15.09 5.44
N GLN A 62 -26.94 -14.88 6.20
CA GLN A 62 -27.23 -13.52 6.68
C GLN A 62 -26.15 -12.99 7.61
N GLN A 63 -25.73 -13.80 8.59
CA GLN A 63 -24.66 -13.39 9.51
C GLN A 63 -23.33 -13.11 8.79
N ALA A 64 -22.94 -13.97 7.81
CA ALA A 64 -21.73 -13.73 7.02
C ALA A 64 -21.83 -12.46 6.18
N THR A 65 -23.02 -12.20 5.60
CA THR A 65 -23.28 -10.96 4.85
C THR A 65 -23.19 -9.73 5.76
N ASP A 66 -23.78 -9.79 6.95
CA ASP A 66 -23.74 -8.69 7.91
C ASP A 66 -22.30 -8.37 8.34
N LEU A 67 -21.45 -9.38 8.57
CA LEU A 67 -20.04 -9.19 8.89
C LEU A 67 -19.27 -8.57 7.71
N HIS A 68 -19.50 -9.06 6.49
CA HIS A 68 -18.86 -8.56 5.29
C HIS A 68 -19.21 -7.09 5.00
N GLU A 69 -20.49 -6.72 5.09
CA GLU A 69 -20.92 -5.34 4.84
C GLU A 69 -20.58 -4.41 6.02
N ALA A 70 -20.56 -4.90 7.26
CA ALA A 70 -20.01 -4.14 8.39
C ALA A 70 -18.52 -3.84 8.20
N ALA A 71 -17.76 -4.78 7.60
CA ALA A 71 -16.36 -4.53 7.26
C ALA A 71 -16.21 -3.42 6.21
N ARG A 72 -17.09 -3.37 5.20
CA ARG A 72 -17.12 -2.29 4.21
C ARG A 72 -17.36 -0.93 4.86
N GLU A 73 -18.31 -0.86 5.79
CA GLU A 73 -18.61 0.36 6.55
C GLU A 73 -17.42 0.77 7.46
N THR A 74 -16.72 -0.19 8.05
CA THR A 74 -15.48 0.08 8.82
C THR A 74 -14.41 0.71 7.93
N VAL A 75 -14.18 0.16 6.74
CA VAL A 75 -13.26 0.72 5.74
C VAL A 75 -13.69 2.13 5.32
N ARG A 76 -14.99 2.31 4.99
CA ARG A 76 -15.53 3.62 4.60
C ARG A 76 -15.20 4.71 5.64
N LYS A 77 -15.44 4.40 6.92
CA LYS A 77 -15.15 5.35 8.02
C LYS A 77 -13.66 5.61 8.16
N PHE A 78 -12.85 4.57 8.03
CA PHE A 78 -11.41 4.64 8.24
C PHE A 78 -10.70 5.57 7.24
N ILE A 79 -11.12 5.55 5.98
CA ILE A 79 -10.57 6.44 4.93
C ILE A 79 -11.41 7.70 4.73
N ASN A 80 -12.46 7.91 5.55
CA ASN A 80 -13.45 9.00 5.42
C ASN A 80 -14.11 9.07 4.03
N ALA A 81 -14.46 7.91 3.44
CA ALA A 81 -15.22 7.90 2.19
C ALA A 81 -16.66 8.39 2.41
N PRO A 82 -17.25 9.17 1.48
CA PRO A 82 -18.61 9.70 1.61
C PRO A 82 -19.66 8.60 1.69
N LYS A 83 -19.53 7.58 0.83
CA LYS A 83 -20.53 6.52 0.62
C LYS A 83 -19.90 5.14 0.70
N VAL A 84 -20.67 4.17 1.15
CA VAL A 84 -20.25 2.77 1.23
C VAL A 84 -20.10 2.14 -0.17
N GLU A 85 -20.86 2.62 -1.14
CA GLU A 85 -20.82 2.22 -2.53
C GLU A 85 -19.50 2.60 -3.24
N GLU A 86 -18.75 3.52 -2.67
CA GLU A 86 -17.43 3.95 -3.17
C GLU A 86 -16.28 3.07 -2.67
N VAL A 87 -16.58 2.07 -1.83
CA VAL A 87 -15.61 1.11 -1.28
C VAL A 87 -15.75 -0.24 -1.97
N ILE A 88 -14.75 -0.65 -2.74
CA ILE A 88 -14.73 -1.90 -3.48
C ILE A 88 -13.66 -2.81 -2.88
N PHE A 89 -14.03 -4.04 -2.56
CA PHE A 89 -13.07 -5.04 -2.11
C PHE A 89 -12.35 -5.69 -3.30
N THR A 90 -11.04 -5.82 -3.17
CA THR A 90 -10.15 -6.42 -4.16
C THR A 90 -9.18 -7.38 -3.46
N ARG A 91 -8.30 -8.05 -4.20
CA ARG A 91 -7.28 -8.92 -3.59
C ARG A 91 -6.04 -8.15 -3.08
N GLY A 92 -5.98 -6.84 -3.27
CA GLY A 92 -4.86 -5.98 -2.87
C GLY A 92 -4.70 -4.79 -3.79
N THR A 93 -3.81 -3.87 -3.43
CA THR A 93 -3.51 -2.66 -4.22
C THR A 93 -3.21 -2.98 -5.69
N THR A 94 -2.46 -4.04 -5.96
CA THR A 94 -2.15 -4.43 -7.35
C THR A 94 -3.41 -4.68 -8.17
N GLU A 95 -4.41 -5.37 -7.63
CA GLU A 95 -5.68 -5.57 -8.35
C GLU A 95 -6.47 -4.28 -8.46
N SER A 96 -6.53 -3.47 -7.40
CA SER A 96 -7.20 -2.16 -7.42
C SER A 96 -6.65 -1.25 -8.52
N LEU A 97 -5.32 -1.16 -8.65
CA LEU A 97 -4.65 -0.40 -9.69
C LEU A 97 -4.96 -0.98 -11.09
N ASN A 98 -4.87 -2.30 -11.27
CA ASN A 98 -5.21 -2.95 -12.54
C ASN A 98 -6.66 -2.73 -12.94
N LEU A 99 -7.61 -2.76 -11.99
CA LEU A 99 -9.02 -2.49 -12.23
C LEU A 99 -9.19 -1.05 -12.79
N VAL A 100 -8.65 -0.06 -12.08
CA VAL A 100 -8.76 1.34 -12.54
C VAL A 100 -8.06 1.50 -13.89
N VAL A 101 -6.82 1.05 -14.03
CA VAL A 101 -6.05 1.17 -15.28
C VAL A 101 -6.78 0.54 -16.47
N SER A 102 -7.34 -0.66 -16.30
CA SER A 102 -8.05 -1.34 -17.38
C SER A 102 -9.35 -0.64 -17.72
N SER A 103 -10.22 -0.44 -16.73
CA SER A 103 -11.56 0.11 -16.93
C SER A 103 -11.51 1.58 -17.35
N PHE A 104 -10.57 2.37 -16.79
CA PHE A 104 -10.36 3.76 -17.18
C PHE A 104 -9.84 3.88 -18.61
N SER A 105 -8.88 3.05 -19.00
CA SER A 105 -8.37 3.04 -20.36
C SER A 105 -9.44 2.61 -21.37
N ASP A 106 -10.30 1.65 -20.99
CA ASP A 106 -11.43 1.23 -21.84
C ASP A 106 -12.47 2.33 -22.05
N ALA A 107 -12.71 3.17 -21.01
CA ALA A 107 -13.72 4.21 -21.04
C ALA A 107 -13.24 5.54 -21.64
N PHE A 108 -11.97 5.93 -21.38
CA PHE A 108 -11.53 7.31 -21.56
C PHE A 108 -10.23 7.50 -22.34
N MET A 109 -9.52 6.43 -22.73
CA MET A 109 -8.22 6.57 -23.38
C MET A 109 -8.21 6.00 -24.80
N SER A 110 -7.57 6.75 -25.68
CA SER A 110 -7.32 6.43 -27.09
C SER A 110 -5.82 6.51 -27.39
N GLU A 111 -5.44 6.12 -28.63
CA GLU A 111 -4.05 6.21 -29.10
C GLU A 111 -3.51 7.66 -28.96
N GLY A 112 -2.31 7.77 -28.39
CA GLY A 112 -1.62 9.04 -28.16
C GLY A 112 -2.09 9.79 -26.90
N ASP A 113 -3.08 9.29 -26.15
CA ASP A 113 -3.40 9.84 -24.83
C ASP A 113 -2.32 9.49 -23.82
N GLU A 114 -2.23 10.24 -22.72
CA GLU A 114 -1.12 10.20 -21.80
C GLU A 114 -1.58 9.93 -20.36
N VAL A 115 -0.76 9.14 -19.64
CA VAL A 115 -0.81 9.02 -18.18
C VAL A 115 0.45 9.62 -17.58
N ILE A 116 0.32 10.33 -16.46
CA ILE A 116 1.46 10.80 -15.68
C ILE A 116 1.64 9.91 -14.46
N ILE A 117 2.86 9.37 -14.29
CA ILE A 117 3.30 8.59 -13.11
C ILE A 117 4.61 9.17 -12.56
N SER A 118 5.04 8.77 -11.36
CA SER A 118 6.35 9.23 -10.85
C SER A 118 7.47 8.21 -11.06
N THR A 119 8.73 8.67 -10.97
CA THR A 119 9.92 7.81 -10.96
C THR A 119 9.92 6.83 -9.77
N MET A 120 9.18 7.14 -8.70
CA MET A 120 9.14 6.37 -7.45
C MET A 120 8.09 5.27 -7.41
N GLU A 121 7.35 5.05 -8.50
CA GLU A 121 6.21 4.13 -8.47
C GLU A 121 6.65 2.68 -8.25
N HIS A 122 5.84 1.96 -7.48
CA HIS A 122 5.90 0.51 -7.41
C HIS A 122 5.52 -0.12 -8.75
N HIS A 123 6.08 -1.28 -9.10
CA HIS A 123 5.77 -1.96 -10.38
C HIS A 123 4.28 -2.14 -10.63
N SER A 124 3.45 -2.29 -9.57
CA SER A 124 1.99 -2.38 -9.72
C SER A 124 1.33 -1.09 -10.24
N ASN A 125 2.03 0.05 -10.17
CA ASN A 125 1.56 1.32 -10.75
C ASN A 125 2.34 1.73 -12.01
N ILE A 126 3.21 0.88 -12.52
CA ILE A 126 3.94 1.07 -13.80
C ILE A 126 3.46 0.06 -14.83
N VAL A 127 3.56 -1.24 -14.51
CA VAL A 127 3.34 -2.33 -15.47
C VAL A 127 1.92 -2.33 -16.05
N PRO A 128 0.84 -2.09 -15.31
CA PRO A 128 -0.49 -2.01 -15.90
C PRO A 128 -0.60 -0.93 -16.98
N TRP A 129 0.02 0.25 -16.78
CA TRP A 129 0.07 1.30 -17.79
C TRP A 129 0.90 0.91 -19.00
N GLN A 130 2.02 0.20 -18.82
CA GLN A 130 2.80 -0.33 -19.94
C GLN A 130 2.00 -1.35 -20.78
N LEU A 131 1.17 -2.18 -20.14
CA LEU A 131 0.27 -3.10 -20.84
C LEU A 131 -0.78 -2.34 -21.65
N GLN A 132 -1.32 -1.24 -21.16
CA GLN A 132 -2.24 -0.39 -21.94
C GLN A 132 -1.50 0.37 -23.03
N ALA A 133 -0.28 0.84 -22.77
CA ALA A 133 0.56 1.45 -23.81
C ALA A 133 0.80 0.50 -25.00
N ALA A 134 1.15 -0.75 -24.73
CA ALA A 134 1.31 -1.78 -25.75
C ALA A 134 -0.01 -2.12 -26.48
N LYS A 135 -1.14 -2.09 -25.79
CA LYS A 135 -2.45 -2.47 -26.36
C LYS A 135 -3.11 -1.33 -27.14
N ARG A 136 -2.95 -0.08 -26.69
CA ARG A 136 -3.73 1.09 -27.17
C ARG A 136 -2.89 2.22 -27.74
N GLY A 137 -1.56 2.17 -27.62
CA GLY A 137 -0.69 3.26 -28.07
C GLY A 137 -0.74 4.51 -27.18
N ILE A 138 -1.10 4.37 -25.89
CA ILE A 138 -1.01 5.48 -24.93
C ILE A 138 0.45 5.72 -24.54
N ALA A 139 0.77 6.94 -24.11
CA ALA A 139 2.10 7.32 -23.65
C ALA A 139 2.16 7.44 -22.11
N ILE A 140 3.31 7.09 -21.55
CA ILE A 140 3.60 7.26 -20.11
C ILE A 140 4.55 8.44 -19.97
N ARG A 141 4.14 9.46 -19.23
CA ARG A 141 4.99 10.57 -18.82
C ARG A 141 5.44 10.37 -17.39
N VAL A 142 6.72 10.61 -17.13
CA VAL A 142 7.32 10.31 -15.82
C VAL A 142 7.73 11.61 -15.15
N ILE A 143 7.24 11.84 -13.94
CA ILE A 143 7.66 12.93 -13.06
C ILE A 143 9.06 12.61 -12.55
N PRO A 144 10.06 13.47 -12.80
CA PRO A 144 11.40 13.28 -12.25
C PRO A 144 11.43 13.56 -10.75
N ILE A 145 12.48 13.08 -10.10
CA ILE A 145 12.79 13.36 -8.69
C ILE A 145 14.19 13.94 -8.55
N ASN A 146 14.41 14.76 -7.53
CA ASN A 146 15.73 15.23 -7.15
C ASN A 146 16.56 14.13 -6.44
N ASP A 147 17.79 14.43 -6.05
CA ASP A 147 18.67 13.46 -5.40
C ASP A 147 18.23 13.08 -3.98
N LYS A 148 17.39 13.90 -3.34
CA LYS A 148 16.75 13.58 -2.05
C LYS A 148 15.53 12.66 -2.20
N GLY A 149 15.06 12.43 -3.43
CA GLY A 149 13.86 11.64 -3.72
C GLY A 149 12.57 12.44 -3.60
N GLU A 150 12.60 13.74 -3.89
CA GLU A 150 11.43 14.63 -3.81
C GLU A 150 10.97 15.04 -5.21
N ILE A 151 9.66 15.20 -5.38
CA ILE A 151 9.01 15.72 -6.59
C ILE A 151 9.05 17.26 -6.57
N ASN A 152 9.42 17.87 -7.71
CA ASN A 152 9.24 19.30 -7.93
C ASN A 152 7.86 19.55 -8.55
N LEU A 153 7.03 20.38 -7.89
CA LEU A 153 5.67 20.66 -8.35
C LEU A 153 5.61 21.48 -9.64
N ASP A 154 6.59 22.35 -9.90
CA ASP A 154 6.64 23.11 -11.15
C ASP A 154 6.98 22.20 -12.34
N GLU A 155 7.90 21.24 -12.15
CA GLU A 155 8.20 20.23 -13.17
C GLU A 155 7.01 19.33 -13.42
N PHE A 156 6.29 18.93 -12.36
CA PHE A 156 5.05 18.17 -12.48
C PHE A 156 3.98 18.94 -13.28
N ALA A 157 3.73 20.20 -12.94
CA ALA A 157 2.78 21.05 -13.65
C ALA A 157 3.12 21.21 -15.15
N GLY A 158 4.42 21.24 -15.47
CA GLY A 158 4.90 21.31 -16.85
C GLY A 158 4.69 20.05 -17.70
N LEU A 159 4.31 18.92 -17.09
CA LEU A 159 4.06 17.66 -17.82
C LEU A 159 2.68 17.59 -18.47
N PHE A 160 1.71 18.39 -18.06
CA PHE A 160 0.36 18.31 -18.57
C PHE A 160 0.25 18.80 -20.02
N THR A 161 -0.51 18.05 -20.81
CA THR A 161 -0.89 18.38 -22.19
C THR A 161 -2.39 18.14 -22.38
N GLU A 162 -2.93 18.52 -23.52
CA GLU A 162 -4.33 18.21 -23.89
C GLU A 162 -4.61 16.68 -23.99
N ARG A 163 -3.54 15.88 -24.09
CA ARG A 163 -3.57 14.42 -24.14
C ARG A 163 -3.54 13.76 -22.76
N THR A 164 -3.19 14.49 -21.72
CA THR A 164 -3.13 13.92 -20.36
C THR A 164 -4.52 13.56 -19.88
N LYS A 165 -4.77 12.30 -19.53
CA LYS A 165 -6.09 11.78 -19.11
C LYS A 165 -6.16 11.42 -17.63
N ILE A 166 -5.06 11.02 -17.03
CA ILE A 166 -5.01 10.63 -15.62
C ILE A 166 -3.60 10.81 -15.05
N VAL A 167 -3.52 11.12 -13.77
CA VAL A 167 -2.30 11.02 -12.96
C VAL A 167 -2.42 9.81 -12.04
N SER A 168 -1.37 8.99 -11.93
CA SER A 168 -1.35 7.81 -11.06
C SER A 168 -0.06 7.81 -10.24
N ILE A 169 -0.16 8.07 -8.93
CA ILE A 169 0.99 8.33 -8.06
C ILE A 169 0.88 7.64 -6.71
N ALA A 170 2.03 7.22 -6.17
CA ALA A 170 2.12 6.74 -4.80
C ALA A 170 2.11 7.92 -3.82
N GLN A 171 1.34 7.82 -2.74
CA GLN A 171 1.36 8.79 -1.65
C GLN A 171 2.67 8.71 -0.86
N VAL A 172 3.18 7.48 -0.64
CA VAL A 172 4.46 7.24 0.03
C VAL A 172 5.29 6.25 -0.77
N SER A 173 6.55 6.59 -1.02
CA SER A 173 7.48 5.69 -1.70
C SER A 173 7.83 4.48 -0.81
N ASN A 174 7.61 3.27 -1.32
CA ASN A 174 7.97 2.03 -0.63
C ASN A 174 9.48 1.78 -0.52
N VAL A 175 10.30 2.57 -1.19
CA VAL A 175 11.77 2.50 -1.14
C VAL A 175 12.34 3.63 -0.32
N LEU A 176 11.92 4.86 -0.60
CA LEU A 176 12.53 6.06 -0.03
C LEU A 176 11.87 6.48 1.28
N GLY A 177 10.61 6.07 1.52
CA GLY A 177 9.78 6.61 2.58
C GLY A 177 9.35 8.06 2.33
N THR A 178 9.69 8.63 1.18
CA THR A 178 9.26 9.98 0.78
C THR A 178 7.76 10.07 0.77
N VAL A 179 7.21 11.05 1.48
CA VAL A 179 5.79 11.40 1.46
C VAL A 179 5.57 12.44 0.38
N ASN A 180 4.86 12.08 -0.67
CA ASN A 180 4.57 12.97 -1.78
C ASN A 180 3.48 14.00 -1.40
N PRO A 181 3.57 15.24 -1.88
CA PRO A 181 2.59 16.29 -1.64
C PRO A 181 1.34 16.07 -2.50
N VAL A 182 0.63 14.94 -2.27
CA VAL A 182 -0.45 14.49 -3.16
C VAL A 182 -1.62 15.48 -3.23
N LYS A 183 -1.93 16.21 -2.15
CA LYS A 183 -3.00 17.22 -2.17
C LYS A 183 -2.70 18.36 -3.14
N GLU A 184 -1.48 18.87 -3.12
CA GLU A 184 -1.02 19.90 -4.03
C GLU A 184 -0.96 19.37 -5.47
N MET A 185 -0.52 18.12 -5.65
CA MET A 185 -0.49 17.47 -6.97
C MET A 185 -1.90 17.25 -7.52
N ILE A 186 -2.86 16.84 -6.70
CA ILE A 186 -4.26 16.68 -7.09
C ILE A 186 -4.85 18.04 -7.50
N LYS A 187 -4.59 19.09 -6.72
CA LYS A 187 -5.04 20.44 -7.08
C LYS A 187 -4.52 20.88 -8.45
N ILE A 188 -3.22 20.68 -8.71
CA ILE A 188 -2.62 20.99 -10.02
C ILE A 188 -3.27 20.15 -11.13
N ALA A 189 -3.48 18.86 -10.92
CA ALA A 189 -4.14 18.00 -11.91
C ALA A 189 -5.58 18.46 -12.21
N HIS A 190 -6.34 18.83 -11.17
CA HIS A 190 -7.69 19.34 -11.32
C HIS A 190 -7.76 20.69 -12.06
N GLU A 191 -6.76 21.56 -11.91
CA GLU A 191 -6.65 22.80 -12.70
C GLU A 191 -6.53 22.51 -14.21
N HIS A 192 -6.02 21.31 -14.57
CA HIS A 192 -5.99 20.80 -15.94
C HIS A 192 -7.18 19.90 -16.31
N GLY A 193 -8.16 19.70 -15.40
CA GLY A 193 -9.31 18.81 -15.60
C GLY A 193 -8.95 17.33 -15.62
N VAL A 194 -7.84 16.92 -14.99
CA VAL A 194 -7.29 15.57 -15.00
C VAL A 194 -7.54 14.89 -13.66
N PRO A 195 -8.19 13.69 -13.63
CA PRO A 195 -8.39 12.90 -12.42
C PRO A 195 -7.08 12.29 -11.90
N VAL A 196 -7.08 11.97 -10.59
CA VAL A 196 -5.91 11.40 -9.91
C VAL A 196 -6.24 10.09 -9.21
N MET A 197 -5.41 9.07 -9.45
CA MET A 197 -5.37 7.82 -8.71
C MET A 197 -4.18 7.83 -7.76
N VAL A 198 -4.42 7.54 -6.49
CA VAL A 198 -3.41 7.49 -5.43
C VAL A 198 -3.18 6.07 -4.96
N ASP A 199 -1.94 5.59 -5.07
CA ASP A 199 -1.49 4.36 -4.41
C ASP A 199 -1.16 4.67 -2.94
N GLY A 200 -2.07 4.24 -2.05
CA GLY A 200 -1.99 4.41 -0.59
C GLY A 200 -1.40 3.20 0.14
N ALA A 201 -0.78 2.25 -0.57
CA ALA A 201 -0.30 1.01 0.03
C ALA A 201 0.73 1.21 1.15
N GLN A 202 1.49 2.30 1.11
CA GLN A 202 2.48 2.63 2.13
C GLN A 202 2.05 3.78 3.05
N SER A 203 0.98 4.50 2.75
CA SER A 203 0.49 5.57 3.63
C SER A 203 -0.52 5.05 4.65
N THR A 204 -1.42 4.17 4.21
CA THR A 204 -2.53 3.67 5.02
C THR A 204 -2.12 3.01 6.36
N PRO A 205 -0.97 2.27 6.47
CA PRO A 205 -0.54 1.71 7.74
C PRO A 205 0.01 2.74 8.74
N HIS A 206 0.45 3.91 8.27
CA HIS A 206 1.35 4.81 9.00
C HIS A 206 0.70 6.09 9.50
N PHE A 207 -0.29 6.62 8.76
CA PHE A 207 -1.02 7.83 9.16
C PHE A 207 -2.47 7.84 8.68
N ALA A 208 -3.27 8.75 9.23
CA ALA A 208 -4.67 8.89 8.87
C ALA A 208 -4.83 9.29 7.39
N VAL A 209 -5.73 8.61 6.70
CA VAL A 209 -6.10 8.91 5.31
C VAL A 209 -7.50 9.50 5.31
N ASP A 210 -7.67 10.62 4.62
CA ASP A 210 -8.96 11.27 4.38
C ASP A 210 -9.10 11.52 2.87
N VAL A 211 -9.88 10.65 2.20
CA VAL A 211 -10.05 10.74 0.74
C VAL A 211 -10.87 11.94 0.31
N GLN A 212 -11.74 12.48 1.20
CA GLN A 212 -12.50 13.69 0.92
C GLN A 212 -11.61 14.93 1.00
N ASP A 213 -10.77 15.03 2.05
CA ASP A 213 -9.81 16.13 2.20
C ASP A 213 -8.71 16.08 1.13
N MET A 214 -8.34 14.87 0.69
CA MET A 214 -7.39 14.66 -0.41
C MET A 214 -7.98 15.02 -1.77
N ASP A 215 -9.27 14.79 -1.96
CA ASP A 215 -10.07 15.01 -3.18
C ASP A 215 -9.62 14.16 -4.39
N CYS A 216 -8.98 13.01 -4.19
CA CYS A 216 -8.61 12.09 -5.26
C CYS A 216 -9.83 11.36 -5.85
N GLU A 217 -9.76 10.98 -7.12
CA GLU A 217 -10.82 10.20 -7.77
C GLU A 217 -10.74 8.72 -7.40
N PHE A 218 -9.53 8.20 -7.19
CA PHE A 218 -9.30 6.82 -6.79
C PHE A 218 -8.20 6.73 -5.73
N PHE A 219 -8.39 5.82 -4.77
CA PHE A 219 -7.40 5.51 -3.74
C PHE A 219 -7.34 4.00 -3.52
N ALA A 220 -6.14 3.42 -3.40
CA ALA A 220 -5.99 1.98 -3.25
C ALA A 220 -5.02 1.60 -2.14
N PHE A 221 -5.36 0.54 -1.36
CA PHE A 221 -4.45 -0.02 -0.37
C PHE A 221 -4.64 -1.53 -0.18
N SER A 222 -3.70 -2.17 0.53
CA SER A 222 -3.68 -3.61 0.80
C SER A 222 -3.82 -3.92 2.27
N GLY A 223 -4.67 -4.89 2.61
CA GLY A 223 -4.91 -5.32 3.99
C GLY A 223 -3.66 -5.85 4.68
N HIS A 224 -2.81 -6.61 3.97
CA HIS A 224 -1.62 -7.22 4.57
C HIS A 224 -0.54 -6.23 5.03
N LYS A 225 -0.63 -4.96 4.67
CA LYS A 225 0.28 -3.90 5.12
C LYS A 225 -0.27 -3.14 6.33
N ILE A 226 -1.59 -3.14 6.51
CA ILE A 226 -2.26 -2.52 7.66
C ILE A 226 -2.68 -3.59 8.70
N TYR A 227 -1.78 -4.52 9.02
CA TYR A 227 -1.96 -5.56 10.04
C TYR A 227 -3.08 -6.56 9.75
N GLY A 228 -3.78 -6.43 8.63
CA GLY A 228 -4.83 -7.31 8.14
C GLY A 228 -4.32 -8.52 7.37
N PRO A 229 -5.20 -9.43 6.91
CA PRO A 229 -4.80 -10.62 6.18
C PRO A 229 -4.25 -10.30 4.78
N THR A 230 -3.56 -11.29 4.19
CA THR A 230 -3.21 -11.31 2.77
C THR A 230 -4.46 -11.60 1.93
N GLY A 231 -4.42 -11.27 0.63
CA GLY A 231 -5.49 -11.60 -0.30
C GLY A 231 -6.70 -10.66 -0.25
N ILE A 232 -6.63 -9.59 0.55
CA ILE A 232 -7.63 -8.53 0.63
C ILE A 232 -7.00 -7.16 0.42
N GLY A 233 -7.69 -6.29 -0.29
CA GLY A 233 -7.39 -4.88 -0.45
C GLY A 233 -8.65 -4.08 -0.72
N VAL A 234 -8.47 -2.81 -0.90
CA VAL A 234 -9.54 -1.85 -1.11
C VAL A 234 -9.20 -0.94 -2.28
N LEU A 235 -10.21 -0.69 -3.11
CA LEU A 235 -10.27 0.44 -4.01
C LEU A 235 -11.38 1.37 -3.51
N TYR A 236 -11.03 2.60 -3.21
CA TYR A 236 -11.96 3.72 -3.16
C TYR A 236 -12.05 4.37 -4.54
N GLY A 237 -13.24 4.73 -4.96
CA GLY A 237 -13.44 5.57 -6.13
C GLY A 237 -14.67 6.45 -5.97
N LYS A 238 -14.59 7.72 -6.39
CA LYS A 238 -15.77 8.60 -6.41
C LYS A 238 -16.88 7.96 -7.27
N GLU A 239 -18.11 7.90 -6.75
CA GLU A 239 -19.26 7.26 -7.40
C GLU A 239 -19.42 7.68 -8.86
N GLU A 240 -19.32 8.98 -9.13
CA GLU A 240 -19.46 9.54 -10.49
C GLU A 240 -18.43 9.02 -11.51
N TRP A 241 -17.24 8.60 -11.03
CA TRP A 241 -16.21 7.98 -11.85
C TRP A 241 -16.45 6.48 -11.99
N LEU A 242 -16.74 5.79 -10.88
CA LEU A 242 -17.03 4.35 -10.88
C LEU A 242 -18.23 3.99 -11.77
N ASP A 243 -19.26 4.83 -11.79
CA ASP A 243 -20.43 4.61 -12.65
C ASP A 243 -20.09 4.63 -14.14
N LYS A 244 -19.14 5.47 -14.54
CA LYS A 244 -18.69 5.58 -15.94
C LYS A 244 -17.75 4.46 -16.38
N LEU A 245 -17.07 3.78 -15.42
CA LEU A 245 -16.14 2.71 -15.73
C LEU A 245 -16.89 1.43 -16.13
N PRO A 246 -16.46 0.70 -17.17
CA PRO A 246 -16.95 -0.65 -17.43
C PRO A 246 -16.45 -1.62 -16.34
N PRO A 247 -17.15 -2.75 -16.12
CA PRO A 247 -16.67 -3.80 -15.23
C PRO A 247 -15.28 -4.28 -15.63
N TYR A 248 -14.47 -4.62 -14.62
CA TYR A 248 -13.11 -5.16 -14.82
C TYR A 248 -13.12 -6.68 -15.03
N GLN A 249 -13.95 -7.38 -14.26
CA GLN A 249 -14.13 -8.83 -14.34
C GLN A 249 -15.60 -9.16 -14.58
N GLY A 250 -15.88 -10.31 -15.20
CA GLY A 250 -17.23 -10.82 -15.39
C GLY A 250 -17.43 -12.13 -14.65
N GLY A 251 -18.59 -12.30 -14.03
CA GLY A 251 -18.94 -13.52 -13.29
C GLY A 251 -20.26 -13.41 -12.55
N GLY A 252 -20.47 -14.26 -11.57
CA GLY A 252 -21.57 -14.12 -10.62
C GLY A 252 -21.39 -12.91 -9.72
N GLU A 253 -22.35 -12.58 -8.91
CA GLU A 253 -22.48 -11.43 -8.00
C GLU A 253 -22.61 -10.06 -8.71
N MET A 254 -21.77 -9.77 -9.69
CA MET A 254 -21.66 -8.47 -10.35
C MET A 254 -22.69 -8.22 -11.46
N ILE A 255 -23.62 -9.16 -11.69
CA ILE A 255 -24.64 -9.11 -12.75
C ILE A 255 -26.06 -8.95 -12.18
N GLU A 256 -26.86 -8.11 -12.81
CA GLU A 256 -28.29 -7.98 -12.56
C GLU A 256 -29.07 -9.03 -13.37
N SER A 257 -28.79 -9.14 -14.69
CA SER A 257 -29.38 -10.14 -15.56
C SER A 257 -28.40 -10.61 -16.63
N VAL A 258 -28.52 -11.87 -17.06
CA VAL A 258 -27.73 -12.48 -18.13
C VAL A 258 -28.61 -13.24 -19.10
N SER A 259 -28.45 -12.95 -20.41
CA SER A 259 -28.88 -13.80 -21.49
C SER A 259 -27.70 -14.10 -22.42
N PHE A 260 -27.89 -14.94 -23.43
CA PHE A 260 -26.84 -15.15 -24.43
C PHE A 260 -26.56 -13.91 -25.30
N GLU A 261 -27.53 -12.98 -25.39
CA GLU A 261 -27.44 -11.77 -26.21
C GLU A 261 -26.94 -10.57 -25.42
N LYS A 262 -27.22 -10.51 -24.11
CA LYS A 262 -26.95 -9.30 -23.30
C LYS A 262 -26.81 -9.62 -21.82
N THR A 263 -25.91 -8.88 -21.17
CA THR A 263 -25.75 -8.81 -19.72
C THR A 263 -26.02 -7.39 -19.22
N THR A 264 -26.73 -7.26 -18.11
CA THR A 264 -26.79 -6.02 -17.31
C THR A 264 -26.06 -6.24 -15.98
N PHE A 265 -25.51 -5.17 -15.45
CA PHE A 265 -24.62 -5.24 -14.29
C PHE A 265 -25.30 -4.71 -13.05
N GLU A 266 -24.89 -5.22 -11.90
CA GLU A 266 -25.30 -4.73 -10.59
C GLU A 266 -24.81 -3.27 -10.37
N LYS A 267 -25.43 -2.63 -9.38
CA LYS A 267 -25.00 -1.30 -8.90
C LYS A 267 -23.68 -1.41 -8.13
N LEU A 268 -23.08 -0.25 -7.88
CA LEU A 268 -21.92 -0.13 -6.98
C LEU A 268 -22.27 -0.63 -5.56
N PRO A 269 -21.35 -1.26 -4.86
CA PRO A 269 -19.98 -1.62 -5.28
C PRO A 269 -19.92 -2.92 -6.10
N PHE A 270 -21.00 -3.71 -6.13
CA PHE A 270 -21.04 -5.09 -6.65
C PHE A 270 -20.68 -5.21 -8.12
N LYS A 271 -20.90 -4.18 -8.93
CA LYS A 271 -20.44 -4.09 -10.33
C LYS A 271 -18.97 -4.47 -10.52
N PHE A 272 -18.12 -4.28 -9.51
CA PHE A 272 -16.68 -4.56 -9.55
C PHE A 272 -16.25 -5.74 -8.68
N GLU A 273 -17.18 -6.44 -8.03
CA GLU A 273 -16.90 -7.58 -7.15
C GLU A 273 -17.45 -8.87 -7.76
N ALA A 274 -16.71 -9.44 -8.72
CA ALA A 274 -17.13 -10.65 -9.43
C ALA A 274 -16.77 -11.92 -8.67
N GLY A 275 -17.74 -12.83 -8.52
CA GLY A 275 -17.59 -14.13 -7.83
C GLY A 275 -17.72 -14.02 -6.32
N THR A 276 -17.62 -15.15 -5.62
CA THR A 276 -17.67 -15.16 -4.15
C THR A 276 -16.50 -14.38 -3.57
N PRO A 277 -16.75 -13.32 -2.78
CA PRO A 277 -15.67 -12.53 -2.19
C PRO A 277 -14.97 -13.29 -1.05
N ASP A 278 -13.77 -12.84 -0.68
CA ASP A 278 -13.10 -13.31 0.54
C ASP A 278 -13.69 -12.62 1.78
N TYR A 279 -14.91 -13.02 2.17
CA TYR A 279 -15.66 -12.42 3.27
C TYR A 279 -14.95 -12.57 4.63
N VAL A 280 -14.18 -13.64 4.83
CA VAL A 280 -13.40 -13.84 6.06
C VAL A 280 -12.21 -12.85 6.11
N ALA A 281 -11.55 -12.61 4.99
CA ALA A 281 -10.47 -11.64 4.95
C ALA A 281 -10.98 -10.20 5.09
N THR A 282 -12.20 -9.87 4.61
CA THR A 282 -12.79 -8.53 4.84
C THR A 282 -13.08 -8.29 6.32
N HIS A 283 -13.61 -9.28 7.04
CA HIS A 283 -13.79 -9.21 8.48
C HIS A 283 -12.44 -9.07 9.22
N GLY A 284 -11.43 -9.86 8.81
CA GLY A 284 -10.07 -9.72 9.33
C GLY A 284 -9.46 -8.33 9.11
N LEU A 285 -9.70 -7.73 7.93
CA LEU A 285 -9.29 -6.36 7.63
C LEU A 285 -10.00 -5.34 8.53
N ALA A 286 -11.32 -5.50 8.74
CA ALA A 286 -12.05 -4.61 9.66
C ALA A 286 -11.49 -4.67 11.08
N LYS A 287 -11.15 -5.86 11.59
CA LYS A 287 -10.52 -6.01 12.91
C LYS A 287 -9.14 -5.37 12.99
N ALA A 288 -8.36 -5.42 11.92
CA ALA A 288 -7.08 -4.73 11.84
C ALA A 288 -7.26 -3.20 11.88
N ILE A 289 -8.24 -2.68 11.15
CA ILE A 289 -8.60 -1.26 11.15
C ILE A 289 -9.10 -0.82 12.55
N ASP A 290 -9.98 -1.60 13.18
CA ASP A 290 -10.43 -1.33 14.55
C ASP A 290 -9.24 -1.26 15.52
N TYR A 291 -8.28 -2.17 15.39
CA TYR A 291 -7.08 -2.24 16.23
C TYR A 291 -6.21 -0.98 16.09
N VAL A 292 -5.84 -0.59 14.87
CA VAL A 292 -5.02 0.61 14.65
C VAL A 292 -5.75 1.89 15.01
N SER A 293 -7.06 1.94 14.77
CA SER A 293 -7.90 3.08 15.16
C SER A 293 -7.97 3.26 16.66
N ALA A 294 -8.05 2.16 17.44
CA ALA A 294 -8.03 2.20 18.88
C ALA A 294 -6.69 2.69 19.46
N LEU A 295 -5.57 2.38 18.82
CA LEU A 295 -4.24 2.91 19.18
C LEU A 295 -4.11 4.40 18.80
N GLY A 296 -4.82 4.83 17.76
CA GLY A 296 -4.79 6.17 17.21
C GLY A 296 -3.68 6.35 16.15
N MET A 297 -4.07 6.68 14.91
CA MET A 297 -3.14 6.82 13.80
C MET A 297 -2.06 7.88 14.05
N ASP A 298 -2.38 8.99 14.73
CA ASP A 298 -1.40 10.01 15.11
C ASP A 298 -0.34 9.49 16.09
N ASN A 299 -0.72 8.60 17.01
CA ASN A 299 0.22 7.97 17.94
C ASN A 299 1.15 7.00 17.19
N ILE A 300 0.62 6.26 16.20
CA ILE A 300 1.40 5.35 15.35
C ILE A 300 2.40 6.16 14.52
N ALA A 301 1.91 7.17 13.79
CA ALA A 301 2.76 8.06 12.98
C ALA A 301 3.91 8.66 13.79
N LYS A 302 3.61 9.20 14.97
CA LYS A 302 4.63 9.78 15.84
C LYS A 302 5.68 8.77 16.29
N HIS A 303 5.25 7.58 16.72
CA HIS A 303 6.14 6.51 17.15
C HIS A 303 7.09 6.07 16.02
N GLU A 304 6.55 5.82 14.84
CA GLU A 304 7.32 5.36 13.67
C GLU A 304 8.26 6.44 13.14
N GLN A 305 7.85 7.70 13.13
CA GLN A 305 8.71 8.84 12.78
C GLN A 305 9.88 9.00 13.77
N GLU A 306 9.64 8.81 15.07
CA GLU A 306 10.70 8.84 16.07
C GLU A 306 11.74 7.73 15.84
N LEU A 307 11.29 6.50 15.54
CA LEU A 307 12.16 5.37 15.22
C LEU A 307 12.93 5.60 13.92
N THR A 308 12.26 6.10 12.88
CA THR A 308 12.87 6.38 11.58
C THR A 308 13.96 7.42 11.69
N ARG A 309 13.68 8.54 12.36
CA ARG A 309 14.69 9.59 12.61
C ARG A 309 15.86 9.04 13.41
N TYR A 310 15.60 8.33 14.50
CA TYR A 310 16.64 7.74 15.32
C TYR A 310 17.51 6.77 14.51
N CYS A 311 16.91 5.90 13.69
CA CYS A 311 17.65 4.99 12.83
C CYS A 311 18.53 5.74 11.82
N MET A 312 18.01 6.75 11.15
CA MET A 312 18.78 7.54 10.20
C MET A 312 19.97 8.26 10.86
N ASP A 313 19.76 8.84 12.04
CA ASP A 313 20.83 9.52 12.78
C ASP A 313 21.95 8.53 13.19
N GLN A 314 21.57 7.34 13.65
CA GLN A 314 22.55 6.30 13.98
C GLN A 314 23.25 5.75 12.73
N MET A 315 22.53 5.54 11.62
CA MET A 315 23.13 5.10 10.35
C MET A 315 24.19 6.06 9.84
N ARG A 316 23.97 7.38 9.95
CA ARG A 316 24.95 8.41 9.56
C ARG A 316 26.26 8.34 10.34
N THR A 317 26.30 7.67 11.50
CA THR A 317 27.52 7.44 12.28
C THR A 317 28.38 6.27 11.78
N ILE A 318 27.92 5.53 10.78
CA ILE A 318 28.62 4.37 10.23
C ILE A 318 29.39 4.80 8.98
N ASP A 319 30.68 4.57 8.96
CA ASP A 319 31.53 4.91 7.82
C ASP A 319 31.06 4.17 6.55
N GLY A 320 31.01 4.90 5.42
CA GLY A 320 30.62 4.35 4.14
C GLY A 320 29.11 4.15 3.94
N VAL A 321 28.26 4.47 4.93
CA VAL A 321 26.81 4.42 4.74
C VAL A 321 26.37 5.51 3.79
N ARG A 322 25.56 5.11 2.79
CA ARG A 322 24.80 5.99 1.90
C ARG A 322 23.32 5.74 2.13
N LEU A 323 22.58 6.75 2.55
CA LEU A 323 21.13 6.74 2.70
C LEU A 323 20.41 7.15 1.41
N PHE A 324 19.20 6.64 1.22
CA PHE A 324 18.32 6.99 0.10
C PHE A 324 16.98 7.50 0.64
N GLY A 325 16.48 8.61 0.05
CA GLY A 325 15.28 9.27 0.55
C GLY A 325 15.58 10.01 1.86
N GLU A 326 16.15 11.21 1.73
CA GLU A 326 16.53 12.06 2.87
C GLU A 326 15.55 13.23 3.08
N GLN A 327 14.29 13.06 2.64
CA GLN A 327 13.23 14.05 2.90
C GLN A 327 13.01 14.20 4.41
N GLU A 328 12.86 15.43 4.87
CA GLU A 328 12.45 15.70 6.25
C GLU A 328 10.99 15.25 6.47
N GLY A 329 10.73 14.54 7.57
CA GLY A 329 9.39 14.01 7.87
C GLY A 329 8.98 12.81 7.03
N LYS A 330 9.93 12.12 6.40
CA LYS A 330 9.67 10.85 5.68
C LYS A 330 9.05 9.80 6.60
N ASP A 331 8.39 8.84 5.99
CA ASP A 331 7.73 7.75 6.68
C ASP A 331 8.67 6.56 6.96
N ALA A 332 8.19 5.61 7.71
CA ALA A 332 8.76 4.44 8.39
C ALA A 332 9.71 3.52 7.59
N VAL A 333 10.42 4.04 6.60
CA VAL A 333 11.35 3.30 5.70
C VAL A 333 12.73 3.93 5.69
N VAL A 334 13.78 3.12 5.88
CA VAL A 334 15.19 3.51 5.76
C VAL A 334 15.88 2.59 4.77
N SER A 335 16.22 3.10 3.59
CA SER A 335 16.98 2.41 2.57
C SER A 335 18.43 2.87 2.56
N PHE A 336 19.38 1.93 2.50
CA PHE A 336 20.81 2.24 2.60
C PHE A 336 21.69 1.25 1.83
N LEU A 337 22.93 1.69 1.59
CA LEU A 337 24.08 0.87 1.18
C LEU A 337 25.28 1.21 2.08
N VAL A 338 26.29 0.33 2.13
CA VAL A 338 27.49 0.53 2.92
C VAL A 338 28.70 0.23 2.06
N GLY A 339 29.51 1.24 1.71
CA GLY A 339 30.68 1.09 0.85
C GLY A 339 30.35 0.30 -0.42
N ASP A 340 31.20 -0.67 -0.74
CA ASP A 340 31.07 -1.55 -1.88
C ASP A 340 30.37 -2.89 -1.52
N ILE A 341 29.83 -3.04 -0.30
CA ILE A 341 29.17 -4.27 0.13
C ILE A 341 27.87 -4.44 -0.67
N HIS A 342 27.75 -5.57 -1.35
CA HIS A 342 26.53 -5.87 -2.10
C HIS A 342 25.34 -6.00 -1.16
N HIS A 343 24.21 -5.36 -1.51
CA HIS A 343 23.00 -5.32 -0.67
C HIS A 343 22.52 -6.73 -0.24
N MET A 344 22.65 -7.75 -1.11
CA MET A 344 22.28 -9.13 -0.79
C MET A 344 23.17 -9.74 0.30
N ASP A 345 24.49 -9.46 0.27
CA ASP A 345 25.42 -9.96 1.27
C ASP A 345 25.15 -9.32 2.63
N MET A 346 24.94 -7.99 2.65
CA MET A 346 24.53 -7.28 3.87
C MET A 346 23.24 -7.87 4.46
N GLY A 347 22.19 -8.05 3.67
CA GLY A 347 20.93 -8.62 4.15
C GLY A 347 21.06 -10.07 4.62
N THR A 348 21.82 -10.90 3.90
CA THR A 348 22.06 -12.31 4.29
C THR A 348 22.79 -12.40 5.63
N LEU A 349 23.78 -11.54 5.86
CA LEU A 349 24.54 -11.54 7.11
C LEU A 349 23.73 -10.96 8.27
N LEU A 350 22.88 -9.94 8.03
CA LEU A 350 21.92 -9.44 9.02
C LEU A 350 20.91 -10.51 9.43
N ASP A 351 20.38 -11.29 8.46
CA ASP A 351 19.48 -12.42 8.75
C ASP A 351 20.10 -13.42 9.71
N ARG A 352 21.41 -13.75 9.55
CA ARG A 352 22.14 -14.62 10.48
C ARG A 352 22.29 -14.05 11.90
N LEU A 353 22.05 -12.76 12.06
CA LEU A 353 21.99 -12.08 13.36
C LEU A 353 20.56 -11.99 13.92
N GLY A 354 19.56 -12.56 13.25
CA GLY A 354 18.14 -12.50 13.60
C GLY A 354 17.44 -11.24 13.15
N ILE A 355 18.06 -10.45 12.27
CA ILE A 355 17.54 -9.15 11.80
C ILE A 355 16.98 -9.32 10.39
N ALA A 356 15.65 -9.29 10.27
CA ALA A 356 14.94 -9.42 9.00
C ALA A 356 14.78 -8.04 8.32
N VAL A 357 15.54 -7.84 7.25
CA VAL A 357 15.44 -6.68 6.35
C VAL A 357 15.16 -7.15 4.93
N ARG A 358 14.75 -6.24 4.05
CA ARG A 358 14.59 -6.55 2.63
C ARG A 358 15.76 -6.04 1.81
N THR A 359 16.11 -6.76 0.74
CA THR A 359 17.17 -6.36 -0.20
C THR A 359 16.69 -6.39 -1.64
N GLY A 360 17.35 -5.62 -2.52
CA GLY A 360 17.09 -5.59 -3.95
C GLY A 360 16.41 -4.31 -4.42
N HIS A 361 15.68 -4.39 -5.54
CA HIS A 361 15.02 -3.23 -6.16
C HIS A 361 13.63 -2.89 -5.58
N HIS A 362 13.12 -3.66 -4.63
CA HIS A 362 11.85 -3.43 -3.90
C HIS A 362 10.63 -3.20 -4.82
N CYS A 363 10.59 -3.84 -5.99
CA CYS A 363 9.59 -3.63 -7.03
C CYS A 363 9.50 -2.18 -7.54
N ALA A 364 10.64 -1.46 -7.55
CA ALA A 364 10.80 -0.11 -8.08
C ALA A 364 12.13 0.01 -8.86
N GLN A 365 12.32 -0.86 -9.84
CA GLN A 365 13.57 -0.92 -10.61
C GLN A 365 13.92 0.40 -11.29
N PRO A 366 13.00 1.16 -11.93
CA PRO A 366 13.33 2.47 -12.52
C PRO A 366 13.91 3.46 -11.53
N LEU A 367 13.52 3.38 -10.25
CA LEU A 367 14.11 4.19 -9.18
C LEU A 367 15.56 3.78 -8.89
N MET A 368 15.89 2.49 -8.94
CA MET A 368 17.28 2.01 -8.81
C MET A 368 18.14 2.51 -9.96
N ASP A 369 17.61 2.45 -11.18
CA ASP A 369 18.28 2.97 -12.40
C ASP A 369 18.55 4.48 -12.29
N ARG A 370 17.58 5.27 -11.72
CA ARG A 370 17.74 6.71 -11.45
C ARG A 370 18.93 7.00 -10.51
N TYR A 371 19.16 6.14 -9.52
CA TYR A 371 20.29 6.27 -8.60
C TYR A 371 21.57 5.58 -9.07
N GLY A 372 21.55 4.86 -10.19
CA GLY A 372 22.69 4.12 -10.72
C GLY A 372 23.13 2.96 -9.82
N ILE A 373 22.19 2.26 -9.18
CA ILE A 373 22.44 1.16 -8.25
C ILE A 373 21.60 -0.07 -8.60
N LEU A 374 22.06 -1.25 -8.17
CA LEU A 374 21.34 -2.51 -8.41
C LEU A 374 20.19 -2.76 -7.42
N GLY A 375 20.25 -2.13 -6.26
CA GLY A 375 19.28 -2.29 -5.18
C GLY A 375 19.80 -1.72 -3.88
N THR A 376 18.98 -1.73 -2.85
CA THR A 376 19.33 -1.30 -1.49
C THR A 376 19.03 -2.36 -0.45
N VAL A 377 19.54 -2.19 0.74
CA VAL A 377 19.00 -2.79 1.96
C VAL A 377 17.93 -1.85 2.49
N ARG A 378 16.76 -2.37 2.85
CA ARG A 378 15.64 -1.60 3.37
C ARG A 378 15.22 -2.13 4.73
N ALA A 379 15.32 -1.31 5.76
CA ALA A 379 14.64 -1.50 7.02
C ALA A 379 13.35 -0.69 7.03
N SER A 380 12.26 -1.26 7.54
CA SER A 380 10.96 -0.58 7.66
C SER A 380 10.32 -0.90 9.00
N PHE A 381 9.80 0.14 9.63
CA PHE A 381 9.23 0.09 10.97
C PHE A 381 7.71 -0.04 10.93
N ALA A 382 7.14 -0.48 12.05
CA ALA A 382 5.72 -0.60 12.29
C ALA A 382 5.42 -0.29 13.76
N LEU A 383 4.15 -0.15 14.09
CA LEU A 383 3.64 0.26 15.41
C LEU A 383 4.19 -0.56 16.61
N TYR A 384 4.74 -1.75 16.38
CA TYR A 384 5.28 -2.64 17.42
C TYR A 384 6.82 -2.64 17.49
N ASN A 385 7.53 -1.95 16.59
CA ASN A 385 8.99 -1.92 16.66
C ASN A 385 9.49 -1.03 17.80
N THR A 386 10.71 -1.31 18.27
CA THR A 386 11.30 -0.61 19.40
C THR A 386 12.63 0.03 19.04
N LYS A 387 13.10 0.91 19.92
CA LYS A 387 14.40 1.55 19.78
C LYS A 387 15.55 0.54 19.92
N GLU A 388 15.37 -0.47 20.77
CA GLU A 388 16.33 -1.58 20.95
C GLU A 388 16.48 -2.41 19.67
N GLU A 389 15.42 -2.55 18.87
CA GLU A 389 15.48 -3.21 17.57
C GLU A 389 16.25 -2.35 16.53
N VAL A 390 16.13 -1.03 16.62
CA VAL A 390 16.99 -0.13 15.83
C VAL A 390 18.45 -0.26 16.28
N ASP A 391 18.74 -0.28 17.58
CA ASP A 391 20.10 -0.47 18.10
C ASP A 391 20.70 -1.80 17.64
N ALA A 392 19.90 -2.87 17.61
CA ALA A 392 20.32 -4.18 17.09
C ALA A 392 20.66 -4.11 15.59
N LEU A 393 19.84 -3.41 14.77
CA LEU A 393 20.13 -3.18 13.37
C LEU A 393 21.46 -2.43 13.20
N ILE A 394 21.67 -1.33 13.92
CA ILE A 394 22.89 -0.52 13.84
C ILE A 394 24.12 -1.34 14.22
N ALA A 395 24.05 -2.13 15.32
CA ALA A 395 25.13 -3.03 15.74
C ALA A 395 25.39 -4.11 14.67
N GLY A 396 24.33 -4.66 14.08
CA GLY A 396 24.42 -5.64 13.00
C GLY A 396 25.11 -5.07 11.76
N VAL A 397 24.71 -3.88 11.29
CA VAL A 397 25.33 -3.21 10.15
C VAL A 397 26.81 -2.92 10.41
N LYS A 398 27.15 -2.34 11.57
CA LYS A 398 28.57 -2.11 11.98
C LYS A 398 29.38 -3.40 11.97
N ARG A 399 28.83 -4.49 12.53
CA ARG A 399 29.50 -5.79 12.55
C ARG A 399 29.75 -6.36 11.16
N VAL A 400 28.74 -6.29 10.30
CA VAL A 400 28.87 -6.78 8.91
C VAL A 400 29.87 -5.93 8.13
N SER A 401 29.84 -4.59 8.28
CA SER A 401 30.79 -3.70 7.61
C SER A 401 32.25 -3.97 7.96
N GLN A 402 32.53 -4.54 9.12
CA GLN A 402 33.90 -4.90 9.55
C GLN A 402 34.39 -6.23 8.94
N MET A 403 33.52 -6.96 8.21
CA MET A 403 33.89 -8.24 7.56
C MET A 403 34.41 -8.03 6.13
N PHE A 404 34.22 -6.85 5.59
CA PHE A 404 34.64 -6.43 4.25
C PHE A 404 35.68 -5.31 4.32
#